data_f391f967e1f9057baa5bdd38c9e32702
#
_entry.id   f391f967e1f9057baa5bdd38c9e32702
#
_cell.length_a   1.000
_cell.length_b   1.000
_cell.length_c   1.000
_cell.angle_alpha   90.00
_cell.angle_beta   90.00
_cell.angle_gamma   90.00
#
_symmetry.space_group_name_H-M   'P 1'
#
loop_
_entity.id
_entity.type
_entity.pdbx_description
1 polymer ?
#
loop_
_entity_poly.entity_id
_entity_poly.type
_entity_poly.pdbx_seq_one_letter_code
_entity_poly.pdbx_strand_id
1 'polypeptide(L)'
;MEEKKRIKIDVRGETCPVPLVETRKAIKKAVKGDTIQVIGDHPSSKQEIPMAVESLGLELVDIEEKEGEWKIIIRIQGGEDG
;
A
#
# COMPACT_ATOMS: atom_id res chain seq x y z
N MET A 1 6.24 0.76 -23.90
CA MET A 1 5.93 1.37 -23.29
C MET A 1 5.54 0.95 -22.12
N GLU A 2 5.79 1.35 -21.20
CA GLU A 2 5.45 0.95 -20.12
C GLU A 2 4.30 1.43 -19.65
N GLU A 3 3.48 0.78 -19.07
CA GLU A 3 2.42 1.28 -18.58
C GLU A 3 2.43 1.23 -17.19
N LYS A 4 2.16 2.22 -16.41
CA LYS A 4 2.09 2.24 -15.00
C LYS A 4 0.75 1.82 -14.61
N LYS A 5 0.61 0.77 -13.85
CA LYS A 5 -0.68 0.31 -13.41
C LYS A 5 -0.98 0.82 -12.05
N ARG A 6 -2.24 1.03 -11.75
CA ARG A 6 -2.65 1.41 -10.42
C ARG A 6 -3.43 0.25 -9.83
N ILE A 7 -2.93 -0.31 -8.76
CA ILE A 7 -3.54 -1.45 -8.11
C ILE A 7 -4.35 -0.93 -6.93
N LYS A 8 -5.63 -1.23 -6.88
CA LYS A 8 -6.47 -0.79 -5.78
C LYS A 8 -6.80 -1.96 -4.89
N ILE A 9 -6.66 -1.77 -3.61
CA ILE A 9 -6.94 -2.78 -2.61
C ILE A 9 -7.94 -2.20 -1.64
N ASP A 10 -9.07 -2.86 -1.45
CA ASP A 10 -10.10 -2.40 -0.55
C ASP A 10 -10.14 -3.37 0.61
N VAL A 11 -9.68 -2.94 1.78
CA VAL A 11 -9.69 -3.77 2.97
C VAL A 11 -10.56 -3.15 4.05
N ARG A 12 -11.58 -2.39 3.66
CA ARG A 12 -12.51 -1.86 4.63
C ARG A 12 -13.27 -3.00 5.27
N GLY A 13 -13.47 -2.89 6.57
CA GLY A 13 -14.14 -3.95 7.31
C GLY A 13 -13.20 -5.05 7.77
N GLU A 14 -11.96 -5.01 7.35
CA GLU A 14 -11.00 -6.03 7.76
C GLU A 14 -10.16 -5.51 8.90
N THR A 15 -9.64 -6.42 9.70
CA THR A 15 -8.81 -6.04 10.82
C THR A 15 -7.42 -6.57 10.63
N CYS A 16 -6.49 -6.10 11.45
CA CYS A 16 -5.13 -6.56 11.41
C CYS A 16 -5.11 -8.07 11.61
N PRO A 17 -4.33 -8.80 10.86
CA PRO A 17 -3.29 -8.32 9.95
C PRO A 17 -3.72 -8.31 8.48
N VAL A 18 -4.99 -8.44 8.18
CA VAL A 18 -5.44 -8.57 6.80
C VAL A 18 -5.01 -7.39 5.91
N PRO A 19 -5.22 -6.12 6.34
CA PRO A 19 -4.79 -5.02 5.47
C PRO A 19 -3.29 -5.08 5.17
N LEU A 20 -2.49 -5.41 6.16
CA LEU A 20 -1.05 -5.48 5.97
C LEU A 20 -0.68 -6.63 5.04
N VAL A 21 -1.29 -7.78 5.22
CA VAL A 21 -1.00 -8.95 4.41
C VAL A 21 -1.39 -8.69 2.94
N GLU A 22 -2.55 -8.07 2.72
CA GLU A 22 -3.00 -7.80 1.36
C GLU A 22 -2.09 -6.78 0.69
N THR A 23 -1.65 -5.80 1.44
CA THR A 23 -0.74 -4.80 0.91
C THR A 23 0.58 -5.46 0.49
N ARG A 24 1.10 -6.36 1.31
CA ARG A 24 2.35 -7.02 0.98
C ARG A 24 2.20 -7.92 -0.23
N LYS A 25 1.06 -8.58 -0.37
CA LYS A 25 0.82 -9.40 -1.54
C LYS A 25 0.81 -8.55 -2.81
N ALA A 26 0.18 -7.40 -2.75
CA ALA A 26 0.12 -6.52 -3.90
C ALA A 26 1.52 -6.01 -4.25
N ILE A 27 2.32 -5.70 -3.25
CA ILE A 27 3.66 -5.22 -3.49
C ILE A 27 4.48 -6.29 -4.22
N LYS A 28 4.29 -7.55 -3.84
CA LYS A 28 5.04 -8.60 -4.48
C LYS A 28 4.64 -8.78 -5.93
N LYS A 29 3.39 -8.50 -6.26
CA LYS A 29 2.95 -8.66 -7.63
C LYS A 29 3.21 -7.43 -8.47
N ALA A 30 3.44 -6.30 -7.85
CA ALA A 30 3.63 -5.07 -8.59
C ALA A 30 5.01 -5.02 -9.21
N VAL A 31 5.12 -4.24 -10.27
CA VAL A 31 6.42 -4.05 -10.89
C VAL A 31 6.80 -2.60 -10.76
N LYS A 32 8.05 -2.31 -11.08
CA LYS A 32 8.56 -0.97 -10.98
C LYS A 32 7.68 0.01 -11.70
N GLY A 33 7.34 1.07 -11.04
CA GLY A 33 6.50 2.11 -11.61
C GLY A 33 5.03 1.99 -11.28
N ASP A 34 4.62 0.85 -10.71
CA ASP A 34 3.23 0.69 -10.36
C ASP A 34 2.90 1.49 -9.09
N THR A 35 1.64 1.81 -8.94
CA THR A 35 1.16 2.51 -7.75
C THR A 35 0.10 1.64 -7.10
N ILE A 36 0.17 1.50 -5.79
CA ILE A 36 -0.78 0.73 -5.04
C ILE A 36 -1.58 1.66 -4.16
N GLN A 37 -2.90 1.56 -4.22
CA GLN A 37 -3.77 2.36 -3.40
C GLN A 37 -4.52 1.43 -2.47
N VAL A 38 -4.35 1.59 -1.17
CA VAL A 38 -4.98 0.74 -0.17
C VAL A 38 -6.02 1.57 0.57
N ILE A 39 -7.24 1.08 0.64
CA ILE A 39 -8.32 1.77 1.33
C ILE A 39 -8.77 0.88 2.47
N GLY A 40 -8.85 1.42 3.65
CA GLY A 40 -9.28 0.66 4.81
C GLY A 40 -9.81 1.54 5.90
N ASP A 41 -10.25 0.91 6.99
CA ASP A 41 -10.79 1.67 8.10
C ASP A 41 -10.27 1.17 9.45
N HIS A 42 -9.37 0.21 9.47
CA HIS A 42 -8.83 -0.29 10.73
C HIS A 42 -7.74 0.66 11.23
N PRO A 43 -7.91 1.25 12.40
CA PRO A 43 -6.98 2.31 12.83
C PRO A 43 -5.52 1.88 12.95
N SER A 44 -5.27 0.69 13.45
CA SER A 44 -3.89 0.25 13.64
C SER A 44 -3.19 0.05 12.31
N SER A 45 -3.92 -0.40 11.31
CA SER A 45 -3.30 -0.65 10.01
C SER A 45 -2.82 0.64 9.37
N LYS A 46 -3.46 1.74 9.68
CA LYS A 46 -3.05 3.02 9.14
C LYS A 46 -1.59 3.32 9.50
N GLN A 47 -1.15 2.85 10.66
CA GLN A 47 0.21 3.08 11.08
C GLN A 47 1.13 1.95 10.63
N GLU A 48 0.62 0.74 10.57
CA GLU A 48 1.46 -0.39 10.26
C GLU A 48 1.86 -0.46 8.81
N ILE A 49 0.97 -0.07 7.92
CA ILE A 49 1.26 -0.15 6.50
C ILE A 49 2.40 0.80 6.10
N PRO A 50 2.42 2.06 6.56
CA PRO A 50 3.55 2.92 6.24
C PRO A 50 4.88 2.39 6.77
N MET A 51 4.86 1.75 7.93
CA MET A 51 6.07 1.20 8.48
C MET A 51 6.57 0.05 7.62
N ALA A 52 5.66 -0.78 7.12
CA ALA A 52 6.05 -1.87 6.25
C ALA A 52 6.59 -1.34 4.92
N VAL A 53 6.00 -0.28 4.41
CA VAL A 53 6.43 0.32 3.16
C VAL A 53 7.87 0.82 3.31
N GLU A 54 8.17 1.48 4.41
CA GLU A 54 9.52 1.97 4.61
C GLU A 54 10.48 0.81 4.77
N SER A 55 10.06 -0.23 5.46
CA SER A 55 10.90 -1.37 5.68
C SER A 55 11.25 -2.06 4.37
N LEU A 56 10.37 -1.98 3.39
CA LEU A 56 10.61 -2.58 2.09
C LEU A 56 11.34 -1.65 1.13
N GLY A 57 11.63 -0.44 1.56
CA GLY A 57 12.34 0.48 0.70
C GLY A 57 11.48 1.14 -0.37
N LEU A 58 10.19 1.15 -0.18
CA LEU A 58 9.29 1.73 -1.16
C LEU A 58 8.94 3.16 -0.77
N GLU A 59 8.32 3.86 -1.69
CA GLU A 59 7.97 5.25 -1.44
C GLU A 59 6.52 5.36 -1.04
N LEU A 60 6.26 6.03 0.07
CA LEU A 60 4.91 6.32 0.50
C LEU A 60 4.53 7.64 -0.11
N VAL A 61 3.61 7.61 -1.06
CA VAL A 61 3.25 8.81 -1.79
C VAL A 61 2.31 9.69 -0.99
N ASP A 62 1.30 9.11 -0.38
CA ASP A 62 0.31 9.92 0.29
C ASP A 62 -0.48 9.08 1.27
N ILE A 63 -1.00 9.72 2.30
CA ILE A 63 -1.91 9.09 3.23
C ILE A 63 -3.03 10.08 3.46
N GLU A 64 -4.27 9.65 3.21
CA GLU A 64 -5.42 10.49 3.47
C GLU A 64 -6.32 9.80 4.45
N GLU A 65 -6.96 10.54 5.29
CA GLU A 65 -7.88 9.98 6.25
C GLU A 65 -9.13 10.81 6.26
N LYS A 66 -10.29 10.19 6.16
CA LYS A 66 -11.53 10.92 6.11
C LYS A 66 -12.62 10.06 6.68
N GLU A 67 -13.34 10.58 7.65
CA GLU A 67 -14.50 9.89 8.22
C GLU A 67 -14.21 8.47 8.64
N GLY A 68 -13.09 8.24 9.27
CA GLY A 68 -12.77 6.92 9.79
C GLY A 68 -12.15 5.99 8.78
N GLU A 69 -12.05 6.40 7.54
CA GLU A 69 -11.40 5.59 6.52
C GLU A 69 -10.08 6.24 6.13
N TRP A 70 -9.14 5.42 5.71
CA TRP A 70 -7.85 5.93 5.28
C TRP A 70 -7.51 5.36 3.91
N LYS A 71 -6.73 6.12 3.16
CA LYS A 71 -6.26 5.71 1.86
C LYS A 71 -4.76 5.93 1.83
N ILE A 72 -4.02 4.91 1.52
CA ILE A 72 -2.57 4.98 1.48
C ILE A 72 -2.12 4.69 0.07
N ILE A 73 -1.28 5.56 -0.47
CA ILE A 73 -0.80 5.42 -1.83
C ILE A 73 0.69 5.14 -1.79
N ILE A 74 1.11 4.05 -2.39
CA ILE A 74 2.47 3.57 -2.37
C ILE A 74 2.97 3.46 -3.79
N ARG A 75 4.17 3.93 -4.06
CA ARG A 75 4.77 3.79 -5.37
C ARG A 75 5.86 2.74 -5.32
N ILE A 76 5.84 1.83 -6.27
CA ILE A 76 6.85 0.80 -6.36
C ILE A 76 8.06 1.38 -7.08
N GLN A 77 9.16 1.59 -6.32
CA GLN A 77 10.34 2.09 -6.91
C GLN A 77 11.18 0.94 -7.30
N GLY A 78 12.06 1.13 -8.04
CA GLY A 78 12.81 0.15 -8.56
C GLY A 78 13.60 -0.61 -7.68
N GLY A 79 13.44 -1.23 -7.19
CA GLY A 79 14.12 -1.83 -6.35
C GLY A 79 15.30 -2.54 -6.62
N GLU A 80 15.61 -2.76 -6.73
CA GLU A 80 16.35 -3.26 -6.75
C GLU A 80 16.71 -4.05 -6.71
N ASP A 81 16.90 -4.40 -6.81
CA ASP A 81 17.16 -5.23 -6.85
C ASP A 81 17.80 -5.70 -6.51
N GLY A 82 17.77 -5.66 -6.31
CA GLY A 82 18.44 -6.02 -5.96
C GLY A 82 18.60 -6.29 -5.82
#